data_86cca632c992829ebf026ba886855580
#
_entry.id   86cca632c992829ebf026ba886855580
#
_cell.length_a   1.000
_cell.length_b   1.000
_cell.length_c   1.000
_cell.angle_alpha   90.00
_cell.angle_beta   90.00
_cell.angle_gamma   90.00
#
_symmetry.space_group_name_H-M   'P 1'
#
loop_
_entity.id
_entity.type
_entity.pdbx_description
1 polymer ?
#
loop_
_entity_poly.entity_id
_entity_poly.type
_entity_poly.pdbx_seq_one_letter_code
_entity_poly.pdbx_strand_id
1 'polypeptide(L)'
;MCGREASFYTWREVVDFCRPLHLTTPSLDPTPNYNRAPSQKAWVLLAEQQDLCLAELSWGLRSAWTATKKLSPIVNARVETAPEKPSFRAAWRRWRCLIPSSGYYEWQQFARKQPYFIRPANAPIFMFAGLWEYNEITGLGSYCILTQPSQTPIAHIHDRMPVMLPAPLLREWLFCTSDDAVKLVQTLTPPTLNFYPVSVAVGNVRNQGSDLIAEVASIMPEDLFGVL
;
A
#
# COMPACT_ATOMS: atom_id res chain seq x y z
N MET A 1 5.04 -1.49 -9.71
CA MET A 1 4.72 -0.50 -8.63
C MET A 1 3.32 -0.81 -8.12
N CYS A 2 3.13 -0.87 -6.79
CA CYS A 2 1.82 -1.17 -6.20
C CYS A 2 0.75 -0.18 -6.71
N GLY A 3 -0.10 -0.65 -7.61
CA GLY A 3 -1.16 0.13 -8.23
C GLY A 3 -2.54 -0.51 -8.08
N ARG A 4 -2.62 -1.58 -7.30
CA ARG A 4 -3.86 -2.28 -7.01
C ARG A 4 -3.77 -3.00 -5.67
N GLU A 5 -4.75 -2.81 -4.79
CA GLU A 5 -4.79 -3.46 -3.49
C GLU A 5 -6.17 -4.06 -3.18
N ALA A 6 -6.23 -4.88 -2.14
CA ALA A 6 -7.46 -5.38 -1.57
C ALA A 6 -7.54 -5.07 -0.08
N SER A 7 -8.71 -4.64 0.39
CA SER A 7 -9.01 -4.39 1.80
C SER A 7 -10.34 -5.04 2.16
N PHE A 8 -10.26 -6.17 2.86
CA PHE A 8 -11.40 -6.93 3.37
C PHE A 8 -11.17 -7.31 4.84
N TYR A 9 -10.44 -6.45 5.53
CA TYR A 9 -10.15 -6.55 6.96
C TYR A 9 -11.30 -6.02 7.81
N THR A 10 -11.32 -6.44 9.07
CA THR A 10 -12.16 -5.90 10.13
C THR A 10 -11.43 -4.82 10.92
N TRP A 11 -12.17 -3.92 11.59
CA TRP A 11 -11.54 -2.96 12.49
C TRP A 11 -10.82 -3.63 13.66
N ARG A 12 -11.32 -4.78 14.10
CA ARG A 12 -10.64 -5.55 15.15
C ARG A 12 -9.22 -5.95 14.74
N GLU A 13 -9.05 -6.47 13.52
CA GLU A 13 -7.73 -6.85 13.01
C GLU A 13 -6.79 -5.63 12.92
N VAL A 14 -7.31 -4.47 12.51
CA VAL A 14 -6.52 -3.23 12.45
C VAL A 14 -6.12 -2.77 13.85
N VAL A 15 -7.06 -2.71 14.80
CA VAL A 15 -6.79 -2.32 16.19
C VAL A 15 -5.79 -3.26 16.85
N ASP A 16 -5.96 -4.57 16.68
CA ASP A 16 -5.05 -5.57 17.26
C ASP A 16 -3.63 -5.43 16.67
N PHE A 17 -3.51 -5.13 15.38
CA PHE A 17 -2.22 -4.91 14.73
C PHE A 17 -1.54 -3.60 15.21
N CYS A 18 -2.32 -2.57 15.51
CA CYS A 18 -1.80 -1.25 15.91
C CYS A 18 -1.35 -1.17 17.36
N ARG A 19 -1.60 -2.16 18.21
CA ARG A 19 -1.20 -2.10 19.61
C ARG A 19 0.30 -1.88 19.78
N PRO A 20 0.76 -1.05 20.74
CA PRO A 20 -0.02 -0.43 21.82
C PRO A 20 -0.64 0.95 21.46
N LEU A 21 -0.62 1.41 20.22
CA LEU A 21 -1.26 2.66 19.82
C LEU A 21 -2.78 2.53 19.93
N HIS A 22 -3.42 3.58 20.45
CA HIS A 22 -4.88 3.62 20.54
C HIS A 22 -5.50 4.07 19.21
N LEU A 23 -6.57 3.40 18.79
CA LEU A 23 -7.33 3.71 17.60
C LEU A 23 -8.82 3.59 17.90
N THR A 24 -9.56 4.69 17.78
CA THR A 24 -11.02 4.67 17.79
C THR A 24 -11.55 4.37 16.39
N THR A 25 -12.41 3.38 16.27
CA THR A 25 -12.97 2.93 14.99
C THR A 25 -14.48 3.12 14.95
N PRO A 26 -15.08 3.21 13.76
CA PRO A 26 -16.53 3.10 13.59
C PRO A 26 -17.06 1.76 14.14
N SER A 27 -18.33 1.73 14.48
CA SER A 27 -19.00 0.52 15.00
C SER A 27 -19.19 -0.56 13.93
N LEU A 28 -19.24 -0.18 12.66
CA LEU A 28 -19.37 -1.08 11.52
C LEU A 28 -18.04 -1.24 10.81
N ASP A 29 -17.70 -2.47 10.46
CA ASP A 29 -16.51 -2.77 9.70
C ASP A 29 -16.51 -2.09 8.32
N PRO A 30 -15.33 -1.85 7.73
CA PRO A 30 -15.23 -1.27 6.40
C PRO A 30 -15.87 -2.19 5.36
N THR A 31 -16.57 -1.60 4.40
CA THR A 31 -17.02 -2.38 3.24
C THR A 31 -15.83 -2.97 2.50
N PRO A 32 -15.80 -4.30 2.30
CA PRO A 32 -14.72 -4.95 1.58
C PRO A 32 -14.53 -4.38 0.16
N ASN A 33 -13.28 -4.15 -0.20
CA ASN A 33 -12.90 -3.77 -1.56
C ASN A 33 -11.79 -4.72 -2.04
N TYR A 34 -12.12 -5.60 -2.96
CA TYR A 34 -11.19 -6.61 -3.47
C TYR A 34 -10.33 -6.12 -4.63
N ASN A 35 -10.51 -4.88 -5.08
CA ASN A 35 -9.84 -4.39 -6.29
C ASN A 35 -9.70 -2.86 -6.30
N ARG A 36 -9.15 -2.30 -5.21
CA ARG A 36 -8.96 -0.85 -5.10
C ARG A 36 -7.88 -0.38 -6.05
N ALA A 37 -8.21 0.65 -6.81
CA ALA A 37 -7.34 1.30 -7.77
C ALA A 37 -7.03 2.75 -7.37
N PRO A 38 -5.99 3.38 -7.94
CA PRO A 38 -5.72 4.79 -7.77
C PRO A 38 -6.96 5.66 -8.01
N SER A 39 -7.04 6.78 -7.31
CA SER A 39 -8.15 7.75 -7.22
C SER A 39 -9.36 7.27 -6.38
N GLN A 40 -9.43 6.01 -5.99
CA GLN A 40 -10.44 5.55 -5.03
C GLN A 40 -10.02 5.91 -3.61
N LYS A 41 -11.01 6.01 -2.72
CA LYS A 41 -10.78 6.30 -1.31
C LYS A 41 -10.44 5.05 -0.52
N ALA A 42 -9.61 5.22 0.50
CA ALA A 42 -9.26 4.22 1.49
C ALA A 42 -9.24 4.81 2.89
N TRP A 43 -9.42 3.96 3.90
CA TRP A 43 -9.13 4.29 5.27
C TRP A 43 -7.62 4.35 5.50
N VAL A 44 -7.16 5.45 6.07
CA VAL A 44 -5.74 5.72 6.36
C VAL A 44 -5.64 6.11 7.83
N LEU A 45 -4.64 5.61 8.52
CA LEU A 45 -4.37 5.93 9.91
C LEU A 45 -3.34 7.06 9.95
N LEU A 46 -3.71 8.14 10.61
CA LEU A 46 -2.90 9.33 10.79
C LEU A 46 -2.44 9.45 12.24
N ALA A 47 -1.30 10.10 12.44
CA ALA A 47 -0.85 10.46 13.78
C ALA A 47 -1.69 11.60 14.33
N GLU A 48 -2.23 11.43 15.54
CA GLU A 48 -2.94 12.46 16.28
C GLU A 48 -2.43 12.50 17.72
N GLN A 49 -1.74 13.58 18.08
CA GLN A 49 -1.05 13.69 19.37
C GLN A 49 -0.08 12.51 19.60
N GLN A 50 -0.44 11.51 20.40
CA GLN A 50 0.35 10.30 20.68
C GLN A 50 -0.33 9.01 20.21
N ASP A 51 -1.48 9.11 19.56
CA ASP A 51 -2.34 8.03 19.15
C ASP A 51 -2.67 8.10 17.64
N LEU A 52 -3.66 7.33 17.22
CA LEU A 52 -4.08 7.23 15.82
C LEU A 52 -5.49 7.79 15.66
N CYS A 53 -5.71 8.47 14.53
CA CYS A 53 -7.06 8.75 14.03
C CYS A 53 -7.26 8.17 12.62
N LEU A 54 -8.52 7.95 12.27
CA LEU A 54 -8.93 7.47 10.96
C LEU A 54 -9.29 8.64 10.04
N ALA A 55 -8.81 8.57 8.81
CA ALA A 55 -9.25 9.47 7.74
C ALA A 55 -9.55 8.68 6.47
N GLU A 56 -10.58 9.06 5.76
CA GLU A 56 -10.87 8.52 4.44
C GLU A 56 -10.22 9.41 3.37
N LEU A 57 -9.11 8.94 2.78
CA LEU A 57 -8.29 9.69 1.84
C LEU A 57 -8.28 9.07 0.45
N SER A 58 -8.13 9.90 -0.59
CA SER A 58 -8.00 9.42 -1.98
C SER A 58 -6.61 8.91 -2.27
N TRP A 59 -6.49 7.73 -2.90
CA TRP A 59 -5.20 7.18 -3.32
C TRP A 59 -4.65 7.91 -4.54
N GLY A 60 -3.56 8.58 -4.36
CA GLY A 60 -2.89 9.43 -5.33
C GLY A 60 -2.65 10.82 -4.77
N LEU A 61 -1.44 11.02 -4.22
CA LEU A 61 -1.05 12.26 -3.55
C LEU A 61 -1.21 13.47 -4.47
N ARG A 62 -1.89 14.49 -3.99
CA ARG A 62 -2.11 15.77 -4.66
C ARG A 62 -1.69 16.91 -3.75
N SER A 63 -0.45 17.32 -3.85
CA SER A 63 0.03 18.51 -3.12
C SER A 63 -0.63 19.78 -3.64
N ALA A 64 -0.71 20.83 -2.82
CA ALA A 64 -1.32 22.11 -3.18
C ALA A 64 -0.76 22.68 -4.49
N TRP A 65 0.56 22.54 -4.73
CA TRP A 65 1.19 23.06 -5.95
C TRP A 65 0.94 22.17 -7.19
N THR A 66 0.68 20.87 -7.03
CA THR A 66 0.33 19.98 -8.15
C THR A 66 -1.12 20.18 -8.60
N ALA A 67 -2.00 20.60 -7.70
CA ALA A 67 -3.39 20.89 -8.00
C ALA A 67 -3.52 22.03 -9.03
N THR A 68 -2.67 23.05 -8.93
CA THR A 68 -2.66 24.21 -9.86
C THR A 68 -2.16 23.83 -11.25
N LYS A 69 -1.38 22.76 -11.40
CA LYS A 69 -0.72 22.35 -12.66
C LYS A 69 -1.42 21.22 -13.41
N LYS A 70 -2.58 20.74 -12.96
CA LYS A 70 -3.30 19.60 -13.56
C LYS A 70 -2.45 18.35 -13.74
N LEU A 71 -1.47 18.13 -12.85
CA LEU A 71 -0.62 16.94 -12.87
C LEU A 71 -1.39 15.71 -12.39
N SER A 72 -1.04 14.55 -12.93
CA SER A 72 -1.61 13.29 -12.49
C SER A 72 -1.27 13.03 -11.01
N PRO A 73 -2.21 12.44 -10.23
CA PRO A 73 -1.96 12.08 -8.84
C PRO A 73 -0.77 11.12 -8.72
N ILE A 74 0.04 11.29 -7.68
CA ILE A 74 1.20 10.45 -7.45
C ILE A 74 0.81 9.26 -6.57
N VAL A 75 0.71 8.10 -7.17
CA VAL A 75 0.22 6.86 -6.52
C VAL A 75 1.24 6.28 -5.54
N ASN A 76 2.53 6.33 -5.91
CA ASN A 76 3.62 5.76 -5.14
C ASN A 76 4.79 6.74 -5.03
N ALA A 77 5.51 6.68 -3.91
CA ALA A 77 6.78 7.36 -3.73
C ALA A 77 7.89 6.35 -3.41
N ARG A 78 9.05 6.48 -4.06
CA ARG A 78 10.21 5.65 -3.77
C ARG A 78 10.82 6.10 -2.45
N VAL A 79 10.97 5.20 -1.50
CA VAL A 79 11.49 5.49 -0.15
C VAL A 79 12.91 6.08 -0.20
N GLU A 80 13.71 5.67 -1.18
CA GLU A 80 15.10 6.11 -1.35
C GLU A 80 15.22 7.60 -1.71
N THR A 81 14.18 8.17 -2.29
CA THR A 81 14.23 9.57 -2.79
C THR A 81 13.12 10.46 -2.23
N ALA A 82 12.13 9.90 -1.55
CA ALA A 82 11.01 10.66 -0.98
C ALA A 82 11.46 11.75 0.04
N PRO A 83 12.48 11.52 0.89
CA PRO A 83 12.94 12.54 1.84
C PRO A 83 13.41 13.84 1.17
N GLU A 84 13.94 13.74 -0.04
CA GLU A 84 14.61 14.85 -0.74
C GLU A 84 13.73 15.49 -1.82
N LYS A 85 12.92 14.68 -2.51
CA LYS A 85 12.12 15.15 -3.64
C LYS A 85 11.11 16.24 -3.24
N PRO A 86 11.04 17.36 -3.99
CA PRO A 86 10.11 18.46 -3.71
C PRO A 86 8.66 17.99 -3.53
N SER A 87 8.23 16.98 -4.30
CA SER A 87 6.87 16.43 -4.25
C SER A 87 6.53 15.70 -2.95
N PHE A 88 7.51 15.29 -2.16
CA PHE A 88 7.29 14.41 -1.00
C PHE A 88 7.95 14.92 0.29
N ARG A 89 9.01 15.74 0.20
CA ARG A 89 9.81 16.13 1.37
C ARG A 89 9.02 16.79 2.50
N ALA A 90 7.97 17.53 2.19
CA ALA A 90 7.10 18.15 3.20
C ALA A 90 6.26 17.09 3.91
N ALA A 91 5.62 16.19 3.14
CA ALA A 91 4.85 15.08 3.66
C ALA A 91 5.73 14.07 4.42
N TRP A 92 6.95 13.78 3.92
CA TRP A 92 7.93 12.94 4.62
C TRP A 92 8.26 13.47 6.02
N ARG A 93 8.42 14.77 6.17
CA ARG A 93 8.77 15.40 7.45
C ARG A 93 7.62 15.48 8.44
N ARG A 94 6.37 15.59 7.98
CA ARG A 94 5.23 15.99 8.83
C ARG A 94 4.00 15.11 8.73
N TRP A 95 3.81 14.41 7.61
CA TRP A 95 2.54 13.78 7.25
C TRP A 95 2.74 12.33 6.78
N ARG A 96 3.44 11.57 7.63
CA ARG A 96 3.53 10.14 7.46
C ARG A 96 2.22 9.49 7.93
N CYS A 97 1.85 8.40 7.29
CA CYS A 97 0.62 7.68 7.59
C CYS A 97 0.81 6.17 7.45
N LEU A 98 -0.23 5.44 7.86
CA LEU A 98 -0.32 4.00 7.77
C LEU A 98 -1.54 3.62 6.95
N ILE A 99 -1.39 2.66 6.03
CA ILE A 99 -2.47 2.17 5.19
C ILE A 99 -2.66 0.67 5.47
N PRO A 100 -3.77 0.27 6.14
CA PRO A 100 -4.09 -1.13 6.33
C PRO A 100 -4.53 -1.77 5.01
N SER A 101 -4.02 -2.96 4.71
CA SER A 101 -4.34 -3.68 3.48
C SER A 101 -4.35 -5.18 3.74
N SER A 102 -5.32 -5.90 3.18
CA SER A 102 -5.37 -7.36 3.24
C SER A 102 -4.44 -8.03 2.23
N GLY A 103 -3.98 -7.27 1.23
CA GLY A 103 -3.05 -7.70 0.21
C GLY A 103 -3.02 -6.74 -0.98
N TYR A 104 -2.13 -7.00 -1.91
CA TYR A 104 -1.99 -6.21 -3.12
C TYR A 104 -1.71 -7.09 -4.33
N TYR A 105 -1.89 -6.50 -5.51
CA TYR A 105 -1.64 -7.21 -6.76
C TYR A 105 -0.43 -6.62 -7.47
N GLU A 106 0.36 -7.50 -8.10
CA GLU A 106 1.40 -7.16 -9.05
C GLU A 106 1.34 -8.07 -10.25
N TRP A 107 1.83 -7.58 -11.38
CA TRP A 107 1.78 -8.28 -12.65
C TRP A 107 3.17 -8.72 -13.07
N GLN A 108 3.35 -10.02 -13.19
CA GLN A 108 4.56 -10.57 -13.73
C GLN A 108 4.68 -10.22 -15.22
N GLN A 109 5.85 -9.70 -15.59
CA GLN A 109 6.11 -9.18 -16.95
C GLN A 109 6.65 -10.29 -17.86
N PHE A 110 5.79 -11.21 -18.28
CA PHE A 110 6.07 -12.17 -19.35
C PHE A 110 5.27 -11.83 -20.61
N ALA A 111 5.31 -12.72 -21.63
CA ALA A 111 4.56 -12.55 -22.87
C ALA A 111 3.05 -12.34 -22.63
N ARG A 112 2.50 -12.97 -21.60
CA ARG A 112 1.17 -12.65 -21.05
C ARG A 112 1.36 -12.18 -19.60
N LYS A 113 0.76 -11.03 -19.27
CA LYS A 113 0.82 -10.46 -17.91
C LYS A 113 -0.03 -11.31 -16.97
N GLN A 114 0.64 -12.08 -16.11
CA GLN A 114 -0.01 -12.85 -15.06
C GLN A 114 -0.11 -11.99 -13.78
N PRO A 115 -1.32 -11.68 -13.28
CA PRO A 115 -1.47 -11.05 -11.98
C PRO A 115 -1.24 -12.05 -10.85
N TYR A 116 -0.59 -11.59 -9.80
CA TYR A 116 -0.40 -12.29 -8.55
C TYR A 116 -1.06 -11.50 -7.42
N PHE A 117 -1.73 -12.20 -6.52
CA PHE A 117 -2.15 -11.64 -5.24
C PHE A 117 -1.08 -11.94 -4.20
N ILE A 118 -0.65 -10.90 -3.49
CA ILE A 118 0.43 -10.95 -2.49
C ILE A 118 -0.16 -10.52 -1.16
N ARG A 119 -0.05 -11.38 -0.14
CA ARG A 119 -0.60 -11.16 1.19
C ARG A 119 0.39 -11.58 2.28
N PRO A 120 0.22 -11.10 3.56
CA PRO A 120 1.05 -11.59 4.65
C PRO A 120 0.79 -13.08 4.90
N ALA A 121 1.85 -13.83 5.22
CA ALA A 121 1.73 -15.25 5.51
C ALA A 121 1.21 -15.51 6.94
N ASN A 122 1.61 -14.67 7.89
CA ASN A 122 1.43 -14.89 9.32
C ASN A 122 0.60 -13.79 10.02
N ALA A 123 -0.09 -12.96 9.25
CA ALA A 123 -0.94 -11.89 9.78
C ALA A 123 -2.16 -11.70 8.86
N PRO A 124 -3.28 -11.16 9.38
CA PRO A 124 -4.46 -10.90 8.56
C PRO A 124 -4.27 -9.73 7.58
N ILE A 125 -3.42 -8.77 7.94
CA ILE A 125 -3.22 -7.54 7.19
C ILE A 125 -1.74 -7.16 7.07
N PHE A 126 -1.43 -6.35 6.05
CA PHE A 126 -0.26 -5.47 6.02
C PHE A 126 -0.58 -4.12 6.64
N MET A 127 0.47 -3.44 7.09
CA MET A 127 0.43 -2.02 7.37
C MET A 127 1.45 -1.34 6.46
N PHE A 128 1.00 -0.72 5.37
CA PHE A 128 1.90 -0.02 4.46
C PHE A 128 2.28 1.35 5.01
N ALA A 129 3.54 1.71 4.85
CA ALA A 129 4.01 3.08 5.08
C ALA A 129 3.55 3.99 3.94
N GLY A 130 3.05 5.16 4.27
CA GLY A 130 2.60 6.15 3.31
C GLY A 130 2.88 7.58 3.71
N LEU A 131 2.63 8.45 2.76
CA LEU A 131 2.63 9.90 2.94
C LEU A 131 1.25 10.43 2.57
N TRP A 132 0.78 11.44 3.28
CA TRP A 132 -0.50 12.06 3.00
C TRP A 132 -0.40 13.58 2.96
N GLU A 133 -1.36 14.22 2.34
CA GLU A 133 -1.51 15.68 2.34
C GLU A 133 -3.00 16.04 2.32
N TYR A 134 -3.32 17.14 2.96
CA TYR A 134 -4.63 17.78 2.85
C TYR A 134 -4.49 19.04 2.00
N ASN A 135 -5.32 19.16 0.99
CA ASN A 135 -5.36 20.32 0.12
C ASN A 135 -6.49 21.25 0.57
N GLU A 136 -6.13 22.35 1.21
CA GLU A 136 -7.08 23.35 1.74
C GLU A 136 -7.95 23.98 0.66
N ILE A 137 -7.42 24.11 -0.58
CA ILE A 137 -8.14 24.72 -1.71
C ILE A 137 -9.29 23.82 -2.17
N THR A 138 -9.07 22.51 -2.22
CA THR A 138 -10.07 21.54 -2.70
C THR A 138 -10.86 20.88 -1.57
N GLY A 139 -10.42 21.02 -0.32
CA GLY A 139 -10.99 20.32 0.83
C GLY A 139 -10.75 18.81 0.81
N LEU A 140 -9.78 18.31 0.03
CA LEU A 140 -9.56 16.89 -0.18
C LEU A 140 -8.24 16.42 0.43
N GLY A 141 -8.31 15.34 1.19
CA GLY A 141 -7.16 14.60 1.63
C GLY A 141 -6.75 13.52 0.62
N SER A 142 -5.45 13.33 0.47
CA SER A 142 -4.90 12.32 -0.44
C SER A 142 -3.63 11.68 0.13
N TYR A 143 -3.33 10.46 -0.33
CA TYR A 143 -2.15 9.73 0.13
C TYR A 143 -1.43 9.03 -1.02
N CYS A 144 -0.17 8.65 -0.80
CA CYS A 144 0.56 7.71 -1.64
C CYS A 144 1.22 6.63 -0.78
N ILE A 145 1.44 5.46 -1.39
CA ILE A 145 2.14 4.35 -0.75
C ILE A 145 3.64 4.47 -1.01
N LEU A 146 4.45 4.30 0.03
CA LEU A 146 5.90 4.20 -0.11
C LEU A 146 6.28 2.84 -0.69
N THR A 147 7.24 2.83 -1.60
CA THR A 147 7.76 1.61 -2.22
C THR A 147 9.27 1.50 -2.07
N GLN A 148 9.75 0.28 -1.99
CA GLN A 148 11.17 -0.11 -1.92
C GLN A 148 11.49 -1.16 -2.98
N PRO A 149 12.78 -1.48 -3.25
CA PRO A 149 13.15 -2.61 -4.10
C PRO A 149 12.52 -3.90 -3.58
N SER A 150 12.01 -4.71 -4.50
CA SER A 150 11.49 -6.03 -4.14
C SER A 150 12.60 -6.95 -3.65
N GLN A 151 12.25 -7.80 -2.70
CA GLN A 151 13.14 -8.83 -2.18
C GLN A 151 12.62 -10.22 -2.59
N THR A 152 13.49 -11.22 -2.52
CA THR A 152 13.10 -12.62 -2.60
C THR A 152 12.00 -12.92 -1.56
N PRO A 153 10.90 -13.63 -1.90
CA PRO A 153 10.73 -14.41 -3.14
C PRO A 153 9.97 -13.70 -4.28
N ILE A 154 9.48 -12.46 -4.14
CA ILE A 154 8.59 -11.79 -5.11
C ILE A 154 9.32 -10.93 -6.17
N ALA A 155 10.64 -10.83 -6.10
CA ALA A 155 11.43 -10.03 -7.04
C ALA A 155 11.25 -10.45 -8.52
N HIS A 156 10.90 -11.72 -8.78
CA HIS A 156 10.61 -12.23 -10.10
C HIS A 156 9.23 -11.77 -10.64
N ILE A 157 8.34 -11.29 -9.78
CA ILE A 157 7.02 -10.76 -10.17
C ILE A 157 7.15 -9.28 -10.55
N HIS A 158 7.79 -8.49 -9.67
CA HIS A 158 7.98 -7.06 -9.90
C HIS A 158 9.23 -6.55 -9.14
N ASP A 159 9.91 -5.55 -9.68
CA ASP A 159 11.14 -4.94 -9.12
C ASP A 159 10.89 -4.07 -7.87
N ARG A 160 9.63 -3.71 -7.61
CA ARG A 160 9.24 -2.86 -6.47
C ARG A 160 8.14 -3.51 -5.65
N MET A 161 8.16 -3.26 -4.33
CA MET A 161 7.14 -3.67 -3.37
C MET A 161 6.78 -2.52 -2.43
N PRO A 162 5.58 -2.52 -1.80
CA PRO A 162 5.26 -1.57 -0.73
C PRO A 162 6.23 -1.69 0.45
N VAL A 163 6.47 -0.58 1.13
CA VAL A 163 7.14 -0.60 2.44
C VAL A 163 6.12 -1.09 3.47
N MET A 164 6.38 -2.25 4.08
CA MET A 164 5.51 -2.91 5.04
C MET A 164 6.09 -2.78 6.43
N LEU A 165 5.33 -2.18 7.34
CA LEU A 165 5.75 -1.92 8.71
C LEU A 165 5.27 -3.03 9.65
N PRO A 166 6.13 -3.64 10.44
CA PRO A 166 5.73 -4.53 11.52
C PRO A 166 5.14 -3.72 12.68
N ALA A 167 4.22 -4.31 13.43
CA ALA A 167 3.50 -3.66 14.53
C ALA A 167 4.41 -2.89 15.53
N PRO A 168 5.58 -3.40 15.96
CA PRO A 168 6.44 -2.66 16.91
C PRO A 168 6.99 -1.35 16.36
N LEU A 169 7.06 -1.16 15.05
CA LEU A 169 7.67 0.02 14.41
C LEU A 169 6.65 1.08 13.97
N LEU A 170 5.34 0.85 14.14
CA LEU A 170 4.30 1.79 13.73
C LEU A 170 4.42 3.13 14.44
N ARG A 171 4.65 3.10 15.77
CA ARG A 171 4.83 4.31 16.56
C ARG A 171 6.07 5.09 16.13
N GLU A 172 7.18 4.38 15.97
CA GLU A 172 8.42 5.00 15.51
C GLU A 172 8.26 5.65 14.15
N TRP A 173 7.68 4.94 13.18
CA TRP A 173 7.41 5.48 11.85
C TRP A 173 6.62 6.79 11.89
N LEU A 174 5.57 6.86 12.69
CA LEU A 174 4.69 8.03 12.74
C LEU A 174 5.29 9.23 13.46
N PHE A 175 6.04 9.00 14.54
CA PHE A 175 6.41 10.06 15.50
C PHE A 175 7.91 10.37 15.55
N CYS A 176 8.79 9.59 14.92
CA CYS A 176 10.23 9.87 14.90
C CYS A 176 10.58 11.08 14.04
N THR A 177 11.83 11.52 14.11
CA THR A 177 12.35 12.55 13.22
C THR A 177 12.39 12.09 11.76
N SER A 178 12.54 13.03 10.82
CA SER A 178 12.71 12.72 9.40
C SER A 178 13.91 11.79 9.14
N ASP A 179 15.02 12.04 9.84
CA ASP A 179 16.27 11.31 9.65
C ASP A 179 16.20 9.91 10.27
N ASP A 180 15.52 9.75 11.38
CA ASP A 180 15.29 8.44 11.99
C ASP A 180 14.31 7.61 11.14
N ALA A 181 13.31 8.23 10.51
CA ALA A 181 12.46 7.56 9.55
C ALA A 181 13.24 7.01 8.34
N VAL A 182 14.28 7.71 7.88
CA VAL A 182 15.18 7.19 6.83
C VAL A 182 15.92 5.95 7.31
N LYS A 183 16.51 6.00 8.50
CA LYS A 183 17.23 4.84 9.10
C LYS A 183 16.28 3.65 9.30
N LEU A 184 15.07 3.91 9.82
CA LEU A 184 14.06 2.90 10.05
C LEU A 184 13.75 2.13 8.78
N VAL A 185 13.42 2.82 7.68
CA VAL A 185 13.06 2.13 6.43
C VAL A 185 14.23 1.40 5.78
N GLN A 186 15.48 1.84 6.00
CA GLN A 186 16.67 1.16 5.51
C GLN A 186 16.97 -0.17 6.23
N THR A 187 16.50 -0.31 7.47
CA THR A 187 16.72 -1.51 8.30
C THR A 187 15.53 -2.47 8.33
N LEU A 188 14.44 -2.11 7.64
CA LEU A 188 13.23 -2.94 7.61
C LEU A 188 13.48 -4.28 6.93
N THR A 189 13.09 -5.34 7.64
CA THR A 189 12.93 -6.67 7.06
C THR A 189 11.46 -6.85 6.68
N PRO A 190 11.12 -7.08 5.40
CA PRO A 190 9.75 -7.35 4.99
C PRO A 190 9.19 -8.60 5.70
N PRO A 191 7.87 -8.65 5.94
CA PRO A 191 7.23 -9.83 6.50
C PRO A 191 7.31 -11.01 5.52
N THR A 192 7.12 -12.22 6.04
CA THR A 192 6.92 -13.40 5.19
C THR A 192 5.66 -13.24 4.35
N LEU A 193 5.79 -13.52 3.06
CA LEU A 193 4.72 -13.32 2.07
C LEU A 193 4.19 -14.65 1.55
N ASN A 194 2.87 -14.74 1.42
CA ASN A 194 2.19 -15.68 0.53
C ASN A 194 1.84 -14.95 -0.77
N PHE A 195 2.08 -15.60 -1.90
CA PHE A 195 1.75 -15.05 -3.21
C PHE A 195 1.38 -16.19 -4.17
N TYR A 196 0.38 -15.95 -4.98
CA TYR A 196 -0.14 -16.93 -5.94
C TYR A 196 -0.80 -16.23 -7.11
N PRO A 197 -0.85 -16.88 -8.29
CA PRO A 197 -1.51 -16.34 -9.48
C PRO A 197 -3.01 -16.23 -9.28
N VAL A 198 -3.59 -15.13 -9.77
CA VAL A 198 -5.04 -14.89 -9.73
C VAL A 198 -5.59 -14.58 -11.12
N SER A 199 -6.92 -14.53 -11.23
CA SER A 199 -7.60 -14.27 -12.50
C SER A 199 -7.19 -12.92 -13.09
N VAL A 200 -6.99 -12.88 -14.41
CA VAL A 200 -6.76 -11.64 -15.17
C VAL A 200 -7.93 -10.66 -15.07
N ALA A 201 -9.09 -11.11 -14.60
CA ALA A 201 -10.26 -10.26 -14.34
C ALA A 201 -9.96 -9.11 -13.39
N VAL A 202 -8.97 -9.24 -12.48
CA VAL A 202 -8.52 -8.17 -11.59
C VAL A 202 -7.99 -6.95 -12.36
N GLY A 203 -7.57 -7.11 -13.62
CA GLY A 203 -7.14 -6.01 -14.48
C GLY A 203 -8.21 -4.94 -14.72
N ASN A 204 -9.49 -5.33 -14.74
CA ASN A 204 -10.59 -4.39 -14.84
C ASN A 204 -11.00 -3.87 -13.46
N VAL A 205 -10.81 -2.57 -13.23
CA VAL A 205 -11.11 -1.89 -11.95
C VAL A 205 -12.58 -1.94 -11.53
N ARG A 206 -13.49 -2.28 -12.43
CA ARG A 206 -14.93 -2.40 -12.15
C ARG A 206 -15.29 -3.75 -11.53
N ASN A 207 -14.44 -4.75 -11.70
CA ASN A 207 -14.66 -6.07 -11.11
C ASN A 207 -14.41 -5.99 -9.61
N GLN A 208 -15.31 -6.56 -8.83
CA GLN A 208 -15.25 -6.66 -7.38
C GLN A 208 -15.73 -8.06 -6.98
N GLY A 209 -15.29 -8.52 -5.81
CA GLY A 209 -15.69 -9.81 -5.26
C GLY A 209 -14.50 -10.66 -4.82
N SER A 210 -14.76 -11.60 -3.93
CA SER A 210 -13.74 -12.49 -3.34
C SER A 210 -13.13 -13.46 -4.34
N ASP A 211 -13.77 -13.71 -5.48
CA ASP A 211 -13.24 -14.50 -6.58
C ASP A 211 -11.96 -13.89 -7.19
N LEU A 212 -11.76 -12.59 -7.06
CA LEU A 212 -10.56 -11.92 -7.57
C LEU A 212 -9.27 -12.27 -6.78
N ILE A 213 -9.40 -12.76 -5.54
CA ILE A 213 -8.28 -13.24 -4.72
C ILE A 213 -8.20 -14.78 -4.69
N ALA A 214 -9.02 -15.47 -5.47
CA ALA A 214 -8.94 -16.91 -5.60
C ALA A 214 -7.71 -17.31 -6.45
N GLU A 215 -6.96 -18.30 -5.96
CA GLU A 215 -5.82 -18.85 -6.69
C GLU A 215 -6.30 -19.54 -7.98
N VAL A 216 -5.58 -19.33 -9.07
CA VAL A 216 -5.82 -19.99 -10.36
C VAL A 216 -4.54 -20.70 -10.82
N ALA A 217 -4.66 -21.62 -11.77
CA ALA A 217 -3.48 -22.18 -12.42
C ALA A 217 -2.67 -21.05 -13.09
N SER A 218 -1.35 -21.06 -12.90
CA SER A 218 -0.46 -20.09 -13.55
C SER A 218 -0.59 -20.25 -15.07
N ILE A 219 -0.70 -19.13 -15.78
CA ILE A 219 -0.59 -19.12 -17.23
C ILE A 219 0.91 -19.27 -17.56
N MET A 220 1.44 -20.50 -17.35
CA MET A 220 2.79 -20.79 -17.84
C MET A 220 2.79 -20.70 -19.37
N PRO A 221 3.81 -20.11 -19.99
CA PRO A 221 4.03 -20.32 -21.42
C PRO A 221 4.30 -21.82 -21.59
N GLU A 222 3.40 -22.57 -22.20
CA GLU A 222 3.61 -23.98 -22.57
C GLU A 222 4.76 -24.17 -23.59
N ASP A 223 5.40 -23.08 -24.03
CA ASP A 223 6.33 -23.05 -25.15
C ASP A 223 7.82 -22.91 -24.76
N LEU A 224 8.22 -23.05 -23.48
CA LEU A 224 9.64 -23.05 -23.15
C LEU A 224 10.31 -24.43 -23.21
N PHE A 225 9.54 -25.49 -23.45
CA PHE A 225 10.06 -26.87 -23.61
C PHE A 225 9.45 -27.59 -24.84
N GLY A 226 9.00 -26.85 -25.82
CA GLY A 226 8.57 -27.37 -27.10
C GLY A 226 9.75 -27.70 -28.00
N VAL A 227 10.07 -29.01 -28.10
CA VAL A 227 10.81 -29.67 -29.19
C VAL A 227 12.36 -29.54 -29.10
N LEU A 228 12.94 -30.57 -28.53
CA LEU A 228 14.10 -31.23 -29.14
C LEU A 228 13.63 -32.40 -29.97
#